data_0548c059648111cc0653456037225ddf
#
_entry.id   0548c059648111cc0653456037225ddf
#
_cell.length_a   1.000
_cell.length_b   1.000
_cell.length_c   1.000
_cell.angle_alpha   90.00
_cell.angle_beta   90.00
_cell.angle_gamma   90.00
#
_symmetry.space_group_name_H-M   'P 1'
#
loop_
_entity.id
_entity.type
_entity.pdbx_description
1 polymer ?
#
loop_
_entity_poly.entity_id
_entity_poly.type
_entity_poly.pdbx_seq_one_letter_code
_entity_poly.pdbx_strand_id
1 'polypeptide(L)'
;ILKNIKHFEAGSQETHCYTASIYVDGKKFATVENNGHGGCDNVHPIAGGWTAVNELESRIKATFPRIESEYFEDGMEPSLEIICGDLVNEFLLKKEFKKAMRRISYVKTGGEKGIYQLPAKYKPTPETIADVKATASWAKGVTFLADLPESEAMEVFKNNG
;
A
#
# COMPACT_ATOMS: atom_id res chain seq x y z
N ILE A 1 -2.36 -6.88 -12.80
CA ILE A 1 -2.63 -5.64 -12.06
C ILE A 1 -4.07 -5.61 -11.58
N LEU A 2 -4.32 -4.94 -10.46
CA LEU A 2 -5.68 -4.63 -9.99
C LEU A 2 -6.13 -3.25 -10.49
N LYS A 3 -7.41 -3.13 -10.85
CA LYS A 3 -8.09 -1.86 -11.15
C LYS A 3 -9.40 -1.78 -10.37
N ASN A 4 -9.93 -0.55 -10.25
CA ASN A 4 -11.21 -0.27 -9.58
C ASN A 4 -11.25 -0.80 -8.13
N ILE A 5 -10.13 -0.71 -7.41
CA ILE A 5 -10.06 -1.14 -6.02
C ILE A 5 -10.99 -0.26 -5.17
N LYS A 6 -11.93 -0.91 -4.48
CA LYS A 6 -12.79 -0.30 -3.47
C LYS A 6 -12.48 -0.97 -2.15
N HIS A 7 -12.00 -0.22 -1.19
CA HIS A 7 -11.68 -0.69 0.16
C HIS A 7 -12.67 -0.14 1.17
N PHE A 8 -13.14 -0.97 2.08
CA PHE A 8 -14.10 -0.65 3.14
C PHE A 8 -13.43 -0.83 4.50
N GLU A 9 -12.87 0.23 5.02
CA GLU A 9 -12.11 0.23 6.28
C GLU A 9 -12.95 -0.33 7.45
N ALA A 10 -14.23 0.06 7.56
CA ALA A 10 -15.12 -0.42 8.61
C ALA A 10 -15.44 -1.92 8.54
N GLY A 11 -15.25 -2.55 7.39
CA GLY A 11 -15.44 -4.00 7.20
C GLY A 11 -14.15 -4.80 7.33
N SER A 12 -13.00 -4.12 7.41
CA SER A 12 -11.69 -4.76 7.49
C SER A 12 -11.37 -5.09 8.96
N GLN A 13 -11.57 -6.35 9.37
CA GLN A 13 -11.32 -6.83 10.74
C GLN A 13 -10.00 -7.60 10.82
N GLU A 14 -9.92 -8.76 10.17
CA GLU A 14 -8.73 -9.61 10.15
C GLU A 14 -7.98 -9.53 8.82
N THR A 15 -8.71 -9.22 7.74
CA THR A 15 -8.18 -8.99 6.39
C THR A 15 -8.74 -7.68 5.83
N HIS A 16 -8.22 -7.23 4.69
CA HIS A 16 -8.81 -6.09 4.00
C HIS A 16 -10.17 -6.45 3.41
N CYS A 17 -11.22 -5.71 3.76
CA CYS A 17 -12.51 -5.78 3.07
C CYS A 17 -12.42 -4.97 1.79
N TYR A 18 -12.44 -5.64 0.62
CA TYR A 18 -12.30 -4.95 -0.66
C TYR A 18 -12.96 -5.66 -1.82
N THR A 19 -13.16 -4.93 -2.91
CA THR A 19 -13.48 -5.46 -4.22
C THR A 19 -12.53 -4.85 -5.27
N ALA A 20 -12.17 -5.63 -6.29
CA ALA A 20 -11.33 -5.15 -7.38
C ALA A 20 -11.58 -5.92 -8.69
N SER A 21 -11.02 -5.40 -9.79
CA SER A 21 -10.95 -6.09 -11.07
C SER A 21 -9.52 -6.51 -11.35
N ILE A 22 -9.30 -7.80 -11.61
CA ILE A 22 -8.02 -8.37 -12.02
C ILE A 22 -7.85 -8.20 -13.53
N TYR A 23 -6.70 -7.67 -13.94
CA TYR A 23 -6.29 -7.55 -15.33
C TYR A 23 -5.00 -8.31 -15.56
N VAL A 24 -5.00 -9.18 -16.57
CA VAL A 24 -3.85 -9.94 -17.05
C VAL A 24 -3.59 -9.54 -18.49
N ASP A 25 -2.35 -9.18 -18.83
CA ASP A 25 -1.94 -8.77 -20.18
C ASP A 25 -2.87 -7.69 -20.78
N GLY A 26 -3.29 -6.71 -19.95
CA GLY A 26 -4.14 -5.59 -20.35
C GLY A 26 -5.64 -5.90 -20.48
N LYS A 27 -6.05 -7.16 -20.36
CA LYS A 27 -7.47 -7.59 -20.47
C LYS A 27 -8.05 -7.88 -19.09
N LYS A 28 -9.33 -7.52 -18.91
CA LYS A 28 -10.07 -7.87 -17.69
C LYS A 28 -10.23 -9.38 -17.63
N PHE A 29 -9.70 -9.98 -16.57
CA PHE A 29 -9.60 -11.42 -16.38
C PHE A 29 -10.65 -11.93 -15.39
N ALA A 30 -10.76 -11.28 -14.23
CA ALA A 30 -11.65 -11.67 -13.16
C ALA A 30 -12.07 -10.46 -12.33
N THR A 31 -13.03 -10.66 -11.43
CA THR A 31 -13.23 -9.81 -10.26
C THR A 31 -12.75 -10.55 -9.02
N VAL A 32 -12.34 -9.83 -8.01
CA VAL A 32 -11.91 -10.36 -6.72
C VAL A 32 -12.54 -9.56 -5.61
N GLU A 33 -12.91 -10.25 -4.53
CA GLU A 33 -13.44 -9.62 -3.32
C GLU A 33 -12.99 -10.37 -2.07
N ASN A 34 -12.87 -9.63 -0.97
CA ASN A 34 -12.69 -10.16 0.37
C ASN A 34 -13.63 -9.43 1.33
N ASN A 35 -14.26 -10.15 2.23
CA ASN A 35 -15.21 -9.59 3.18
C ASN A 35 -14.57 -9.03 4.46
N GLY A 36 -13.26 -9.21 4.64
CA GLY A 36 -12.52 -8.64 5.77
C GLY A 36 -12.52 -9.45 7.05
N HIS A 37 -13.05 -10.67 7.05
CA HIS A 37 -13.20 -11.52 8.25
C HIS A 37 -12.20 -12.69 8.33
N GLY A 38 -11.00 -12.54 7.75
CA GLY A 38 -9.94 -13.55 7.83
C GLY A 38 -10.04 -14.68 6.80
N GLY A 39 -11.03 -14.65 5.91
CA GLY A 39 -11.16 -15.62 4.83
C GLY A 39 -10.29 -15.30 3.62
N CYS A 40 -10.14 -16.30 2.73
CA CYS A 40 -9.48 -16.14 1.45
C CYS A 40 -10.22 -15.19 0.51
N ASP A 41 -9.50 -14.69 -0.49
CA ASP A 41 -10.09 -13.91 -1.58
C ASP A 41 -11.05 -14.77 -2.43
N ASN A 42 -12.22 -14.24 -2.72
CA ASN A 42 -13.17 -14.84 -3.68
C ASN A 42 -12.90 -14.30 -5.07
N VAL A 43 -12.38 -15.15 -5.95
CA VAL A 43 -12.10 -14.80 -7.35
C VAL A 43 -13.25 -15.27 -8.24
N HIS A 44 -13.79 -14.37 -9.06
CA HIS A 44 -14.86 -14.64 -10.01
C HIS A 44 -14.34 -14.47 -11.45
N PRO A 45 -13.96 -15.55 -12.14
CA PRO A 45 -13.43 -15.48 -13.51
C PRO A 45 -14.50 -15.00 -14.50
N ILE A 46 -14.08 -14.17 -15.47
CA ILE A 46 -14.96 -13.63 -16.51
C ILE A 46 -14.88 -14.49 -17.77
N ALA A 47 -13.68 -14.90 -18.17
CA ALA A 47 -13.44 -15.72 -19.34
C ALA A 47 -12.54 -16.91 -19.02
N GLY A 48 -12.78 -18.06 -19.67
CA GLY A 48 -11.99 -19.29 -19.45
C GLY A 48 -12.30 -20.03 -18.15
N GLY A 49 -13.15 -19.48 -17.29
CA GLY A 49 -13.57 -20.13 -16.05
C GLY A 49 -12.42 -20.43 -15.10
N TRP A 50 -12.58 -21.42 -14.25
CA TRP A 50 -11.56 -21.86 -13.28
C TRP A 50 -10.33 -22.47 -13.93
N THR A 51 -10.44 -23.01 -15.16
CA THR A 51 -9.26 -23.51 -15.91
C THR A 51 -8.28 -22.38 -16.15
N ALA A 52 -8.74 -21.22 -16.60
CA ALA A 52 -7.88 -20.05 -16.80
C ALA A 52 -7.27 -19.53 -15.48
N VAL A 53 -8.00 -19.61 -14.36
CA VAL A 53 -7.47 -19.25 -13.04
C VAL A 53 -6.33 -20.19 -12.64
N ASN A 54 -6.51 -21.50 -12.80
CA ASN A 54 -5.47 -22.51 -12.50
C ASN A 54 -4.23 -22.34 -13.38
N GLU A 55 -4.40 -21.99 -14.67
CA GLU A 55 -3.30 -21.67 -15.57
C GLU A 55 -2.54 -20.43 -15.11
N LEU A 56 -3.25 -19.38 -14.68
CA LEU A 56 -2.64 -18.17 -14.11
C LEU A 56 -1.88 -18.47 -12.82
N GLU A 57 -2.45 -19.26 -11.92
CA GLU A 57 -1.76 -19.72 -10.69
C GLU A 57 -0.47 -20.49 -11.01
N SER A 58 -0.51 -21.38 -12.00
CA SER A 58 0.67 -22.11 -12.43
C SER A 58 1.76 -21.19 -13.00
N ARG A 59 1.37 -20.17 -13.77
CA ARG A 59 2.30 -19.15 -14.29
C ARG A 59 2.88 -18.31 -13.15
N ILE A 60 2.08 -17.93 -12.15
CA ILE A 60 2.53 -17.18 -10.98
C ILE A 60 3.62 -17.97 -10.24
N LYS A 61 3.37 -19.23 -9.92
CA LYS A 61 4.33 -20.12 -9.25
C LYS A 61 5.63 -20.33 -10.04
N ALA A 62 5.54 -20.37 -11.36
CA ALA A 62 6.71 -20.53 -12.22
C ALA A 62 7.51 -19.22 -12.41
N THR A 63 6.89 -18.06 -12.21
CA THR A 63 7.48 -16.76 -12.55
C THR A 63 8.04 -16.03 -11.32
N PHE A 64 7.37 -16.14 -10.18
CA PHE A 64 7.73 -15.43 -8.97
C PHE A 64 8.51 -16.33 -8.00
N PRO A 65 9.49 -15.78 -7.28
CA PRO A 65 10.19 -16.53 -6.24
C PRO A 65 9.25 -16.87 -5.08
N ARG A 66 9.66 -17.85 -4.28
CA ARG A 66 8.99 -18.12 -2.99
C ARG A 66 9.11 -16.89 -2.09
N ILE A 67 8.07 -16.64 -1.31
CA ILE A 67 7.95 -15.47 -0.44
C ILE A 67 8.49 -15.87 0.94
N GLU A 68 9.39 -15.08 1.49
CA GLU A 68 9.90 -15.30 2.86
C GLU A 68 8.75 -15.33 3.86
N SER A 69 8.82 -16.26 4.81
CA SER A 69 7.79 -16.48 5.83
C SER A 69 8.44 -16.86 7.16
N GLU A 70 7.98 -16.27 8.24
CA GLU A 70 8.38 -16.64 9.59
C GLU A 70 7.83 -18.01 10.02
N TYR A 71 6.81 -18.52 9.30
CA TYR A 71 6.10 -19.76 9.63
C TYR A 71 6.57 -20.96 8.81
N PHE A 72 7.27 -20.74 7.69
CA PHE A 72 7.70 -21.78 6.77
C PHE A 72 9.16 -21.57 6.40
N GLU A 73 10.03 -22.53 6.78
CA GLU A 73 11.48 -22.48 6.47
C GLU A 73 11.77 -22.31 4.97
N ASP A 74 10.98 -22.98 4.13
CA ASP A 74 11.11 -22.90 2.66
C ASP A 74 10.36 -21.71 2.05
N GLY A 75 9.76 -20.82 2.88
CA GLY A 75 8.88 -19.74 2.46
C GLY A 75 7.54 -20.27 1.92
N MET A 76 6.70 -19.34 1.47
CA MET A 76 5.39 -19.64 0.87
C MET A 76 5.46 -19.62 -0.66
N GLU A 77 4.65 -20.47 -1.31
CA GLU A 77 4.47 -20.36 -2.75
C GLU A 77 3.70 -19.09 -3.11
N PRO A 78 4.14 -18.35 -4.15
CA PRO A 78 3.39 -17.21 -4.62
C PRO A 78 2.04 -17.68 -5.18
N SER A 79 0.99 -16.91 -4.91
CA SER A 79 -0.38 -17.18 -5.37
C SER A 79 -1.05 -15.91 -5.86
N LEU A 80 -2.15 -16.06 -6.59
CA LEU A 80 -2.96 -14.93 -7.03
C LEU A 80 -3.48 -14.12 -5.84
N GLU A 81 -3.86 -14.79 -4.76
CA GLU A 81 -4.35 -14.18 -3.52
C GLU A 81 -3.27 -13.29 -2.88
N ILE A 82 -2.04 -13.80 -2.73
CA ILE A 82 -0.93 -13.02 -2.15
C ILE A 82 -0.64 -11.80 -3.02
N ILE A 83 -0.58 -11.98 -4.35
CA ILE A 83 -0.37 -10.86 -5.27
C ILE A 83 -1.51 -9.83 -5.18
N CYS A 84 -2.76 -10.26 -5.05
CA CYS A 84 -3.88 -9.35 -4.85
C CYS A 84 -3.75 -8.58 -3.54
N GLY A 85 -3.40 -9.25 -2.45
CA GLY A 85 -3.14 -8.64 -1.14
C GLY A 85 -2.05 -7.57 -1.21
N ASP A 86 -0.92 -7.88 -1.82
CA ASP A 86 0.19 -6.93 -2.00
C ASP A 86 -0.21 -5.70 -2.81
N LEU A 87 -0.97 -5.89 -3.89
CA LEU A 87 -1.47 -4.79 -4.72
C LEU A 87 -2.50 -3.92 -3.99
N VAL A 88 -3.33 -4.51 -3.12
CA VAL A 88 -4.25 -3.77 -2.24
C VAL A 88 -3.45 -2.97 -1.20
N ASN A 89 -2.46 -3.59 -0.56
CA ASN A 89 -1.58 -2.91 0.40
C ASN A 89 -0.85 -1.72 -0.25
N GLU A 90 -0.31 -1.91 -1.45
CA GLU A 90 0.35 -0.84 -2.21
C GLU A 90 -0.62 0.30 -2.55
N PHE A 91 -1.86 -0.04 -2.95
CA PHE A 91 -2.90 0.95 -3.22
C PHE A 91 -3.26 1.75 -1.97
N LEU A 92 -3.42 1.10 -0.82
CA LEU A 92 -3.75 1.75 0.45
C LEU A 92 -2.61 2.63 0.93
N LEU A 93 -1.37 2.15 0.86
CA LEU A 93 -0.19 2.93 1.18
C LEU A 93 -0.10 4.22 0.34
N LYS A 94 -0.30 4.10 -0.98
CA LYS A 94 -0.34 5.27 -1.88
C LYS A 94 -1.46 6.24 -1.53
N LYS A 95 -2.62 5.73 -1.13
CA LYS A 95 -3.77 6.56 -0.71
C LYS A 95 -3.46 7.31 0.58
N GLU A 96 -2.88 6.63 1.57
CA GLU A 96 -2.49 7.25 2.85
C GLU A 96 -1.36 8.26 2.68
N PHE A 97 -0.35 7.94 1.91
CA PHE A 97 0.71 8.87 1.56
C PHE A 97 0.17 10.15 0.92
N LYS A 98 -0.70 10.02 -0.09
CA LYS A 98 -1.34 11.18 -0.71
C LYS A 98 -2.17 12.01 0.28
N LYS A 99 -2.83 11.36 1.24
CA LYS A 99 -3.55 12.02 2.34
C LYS A 99 -2.58 12.77 3.26
N ALA A 100 -1.47 12.13 3.62
CA ALA A 100 -0.43 12.73 4.46
C ALA A 100 0.22 13.95 3.79
N MET A 101 0.47 13.90 2.48
CA MET A 101 1.06 15.00 1.72
C MET A 101 0.13 16.22 1.54
N ARG A 102 -1.14 16.11 1.92
CA ARG A 102 -2.06 17.28 2.01
C ARG A 102 -1.77 18.16 3.23
N ARG A 103 -0.88 17.73 4.12
CA ARG A 103 -0.43 18.44 5.31
C ARG A 103 1.10 18.49 5.32
N ILE A 104 1.68 19.35 6.13
CA ILE A 104 3.11 19.33 6.39
C ILE A 104 3.38 18.11 7.26
N SER A 105 3.92 17.06 6.63
CA SER A 105 4.26 15.78 7.26
C SER A 105 5.76 15.63 7.38
N TYR A 106 6.23 15.07 8.51
CA TYR A 106 7.64 14.89 8.80
C TYR A 106 7.88 13.63 9.65
N VAL A 107 9.12 13.15 9.65
CA VAL A 107 9.61 12.08 10.51
C VAL A 107 10.71 12.61 11.40
N LYS A 108 10.88 12.07 12.61
CA LYS A 108 11.97 12.43 13.52
C LYS A 108 13.23 11.67 13.15
N THR A 109 14.37 12.36 13.13
CA THR A 109 15.68 11.74 12.91
C THR A 109 16.19 11.15 14.23
N GLY A 110 16.42 9.82 14.24
CA GLY A 110 16.94 9.12 15.42
C GLY A 110 15.97 9.00 16.60
N GLY A 111 14.66 9.20 16.36
CA GLY A 111 13.61 9.09 17.36
C GLY A 111 12.68 7.91 17.16
N GLU A 112 11.56 7.93 17.88
CA GLU A 112 10.47 6.99 17.72
C GLU A 112 9.91 7.05 16.30
N LYS A 113 9.70 5.89 15.66
CA LYS A 113 9.09 5.81 14.33
C LYS A 113 7.69 6.40 14.37
N GLY A 114 7.34 7.10 13.32
CA GLY A 114 5.99 7.68 13.18
C GLY A 114 5.96 8.81 12.16
N ILE A 115 4.80 8.99 11.56
CA ILE A 115 4.51 10.13 10.68
C ILE A 115 3.84 11.22 11.49
N TYR A 116 4.53 12.31 11.67
CA TYR A 116 4.05 13.48 12.39
C TYR A 116 3.50 14.52 11.43
N GLN A 117 2.49 15.25 11.85
CA GLN A 117 1.85 16.27 11.01
C GLN A 117 1.65 17.58 11.77
N LEU A 118 1.89 18.68 11.11
CA LEU A 118 1.49 19.98 11.64
C LEU A 118 -0.04 20.15 11.59
N PRO A 119 -0.61 20.99 12.47
CA PRO A 119 -2.03 21.37 12.43
C PRO A 119 -2.45 21.87 11.04
N ALA A 120 -3.71 21.59 10.64
CA ALA A 120 -4.23 21.89 9.29
C ALA A 120 -4.22 23.39 8.92
N LYS A 121 -4.04 24.29 9.89
CA LYS A 121 -3.86 25.72 9.64
C LYS A 121 -2.58 26.05 8.87
N TYR A 122 -1.56 25.18 8.98
CA TYR A 122 -0.31 25.32 8.20
C TYR A 122 -0.48 24.63 6.85
N LYS A 123 -0.51 25.42 5.79
CA LYS A 123 -0.61 24.88 4.42
C LYS A 123 0.72 24.28 3.99
N PRO A 124 0.76 23.16 3.25
CA PRO A 124 1.98 22.52 2.79
C PRO A 124 2.58 23.25 1.58
N THR A 125 2.90 24.54 1.75
CA THR A 125 3.58 25.34 0.73
C THR A 125 5.08 25.46 1.05
N PRO A 126 5.95 25.63 0.04
CA PRO A 126 7.37 25.80 0.26
C PRO A 126 7.70 26.93 1.23
N GLU A 127 6.97 28.05 1.17
CA GLU A 127 7.14 29.22 2.03
C GLU A 127 6.83 28.87 3.49
N THR A 128 5.69 28.20 3.74
CA THR A 128 5.29 27.80 5.10
C THR A 128 6.30 26.80 5.69
N ILE A 129 6.81 25.86 4.88
CA ILE A 129 7.81 24.90 5.33
C ILE A 129 9.13 25.63 5.66
N ALA A 130 9.55 26.57 4.83
CA ALA A 130 10.74 27.40 5.07
C ALA A 130 10.61 28.20 6.38
N ASP A 131 9.46 28.83 6.61
CA ASP A 131 9.18 29.60 7.83
C ASP A 131 9.23 28.69 9.09
N VAL A 132 8.65 27.50 9.01
CA VAL A 132 8.73 26.52 10.13
C VAL A 132 10.16 26.09 10.40
N LYS A 133 10.96 25.84 9.39
CA LYS A 133 12.38 25.51 9.52
C LYS A 133 13.19 26.64 10.15
N ALA A 134 12.87 27.87 9.80
CA ALA A 134 13.58 29.04 10.31
C ALA A 134 13.22 29.38 11.78
N THR A 135 11.96 29.15 12.18
CA THR A 135 11.44 29.62 13.46
C THR A 135 11.34 28.53 14.53
N ALA A 136 11.14 27.27 14.14
CA ALA A 136 10.94 26.16 15.08
C ALA A 136 12.25 25.42 15.36
N SER A 137 12.74 25.47 16.58
CA SER A 137 13.98 24.80 17.00
C SER A 137 13.96 23.27 16.79
N TRP A 138 12.79 22.64 16.96
CA TRP A 138 12.59 21.20 16.75
C TRP A 138 12.72 20.78 15.28
N ALA A 139 12.57 21.72 14.33
CA ALA A 139 12.66 21.43 12.90
C ALA A 139 14.06 20.96 12.44
N LYS A 140 15.08 21.21 13.26
CA LYS A 140 16.47 20.76 13.00
C LYS A 140 16.68 19.25 13.16
N GLY A 141 15.78 18.57 13.89
CA GLY A 141 15.86 17.13 14.17
C GLY A 141 14.84 16.30 13.40
N VAL A 142 14.31 16.81 12.28
CA VAL A 142 13.27 16.11 11.50
C VAL A 142 13.54 16.20 10.01
N THR A 143 12.98 15.24 9.27
CA THR A 143 12.94 15.24 7.80
C THR A 143 11.52 15.53 7.35
N PHE A 144 11.31 16.63 6.65
CA PHE A 144 10.00 16.95 6.04
C PHE A 144 9.84 16.15 4.76
N LEU A 145 8.71 15.43 4.63
CA LEU A 145 8.46 14.60 3.44
C LEU A 145 8.39 15.42 2.15
N ALA A 146 7.94 16.66 2.23
CA ALA A 146 7.85 17.57 1.08
C ALA A 146 9.21 18.05 0.55
N ASP A 147 10.31 17.85 1.29
CA ASP A 147 11.67 18.18 0.85
C ASP A 147 12.30 17.09 -0.02
N LEU A 148 11.73 15.88 0.03
CA LEU A 148 12.25 14.71 -0.65
C LEU A 148 11.60 14.53 -2.03
N PRO A 149 12.29 13.92 -2.99
CA PRO A 149 11.66 13.39 -4.19
C PRO A 149 10.51 12.44 -3.81
N GLU A 150 9.44 12.40 -4.60
CA GLU A 150 8.21 11.63 -4.27
C GLU A 150 8.51 10.15 -3.96
N SER A 151 9.42 9.53 -4.71
CA SER A 151 9.82 8.13 -4.47
C SER A 151 10.50 7.92 -3.12
N GLU A 152 11.40 8.82 -2.74
CA GLU A 152 12.10 8.79 -1.46
C GLU A 152 11.15 9.12 -0.29
N ALA A 153 10.29 10.11 -0.46
CA ALA A 153 9.26 10.47 0.51
C ALA A 153 8.30 9.29 0.77
N MET A 154 7.92 8.55 -0.27
CA MET A 154 7.09 7.36 -0.16
C MET A 154 7.80 6.24 0.60
N GLU A 155 9.09 6.02 0.35
CA GLU A 155 9.87 5.02 1.06
C GLU A 155 10.02 5.38 2.53
N VAL A 156 10.36 6.63 2.84
CA VAL A 156 10.41 7.15 4.22
C VAL A 156 9.04 7.00 4.90
N PHE A 157 7.96 7.31 4.20
CA PHE A 157 6.60 7.15 4.71
C PHE A 157 6.31 5.68 5.04
N LYS A 158 6.59 4.75 4.13
CA LYS A 158 6.40 3.30 4.32
C LYS A 158 7.16 2.76 5.54
N ASN A 159 8.39 3.24 5.76
CA ASN A 159 9.26 2.75 6.83
C ASN A 159 8.94 3.33 8.21
N ASN A 160 8.09 4.35 8.30
CA ASN A 160 7.73 5.06 9.53
C ASN A 160 6.22 5.09 9.82
N GLY A 161 5.37 4.65 8.90
CA GLY A 161 3.91 4.59 9.04
C GLY A 161 3.40 3.30 9.63
#